data_ed406b51ff57d176cba32f3575ec8e68
#
_entry.id   ed406b51ff57d176cba32f3575ec8e68
#
_cell.length_a   1.000
_cell.length_b   1.000
_cell.length_c   1.000
_cell.angle_alpha   90.00
_cell.angle_beta   90.00
_cell.angle_gamma   90.00
#
_symmetry.space_group_name_H-M   'P 1'
#
loop_
_entity.id
_entity.type
_entity.pdbx_description
1 polymer ?
#
loop_
_entity_poly.entity_id
_entity_poly.type
_entity_poly.pdbx_seq_one_letter_code
_entity_poly.pdbx_strand_id
1 'polypeptide(L)'
;LAEDCRDEVRTQYDDNIRWIVEADKHNLVVGSKARILYADEVGRIKIALEFNKAISRGQVTAPIVLGRDHHDVGGTDSPYRETANIRDGSMFTADMAVHNFVGDSFRGATWTSLHNGGGVGWGEAINGGFGLVIDGSEDSEYRIRSMIAWDVMNGLARRSWARNEAAVSTIARAARTDDMLEVTSPSLVDAGVLDRIFEHPR
;
A
#
# COMPACT_ATOMS: atom_id res chain seq x y z
N LEU A 1 17.95 8.01 7.61
CA LEU A 1 16.83 7.05 7.51
C LEU A 1 16.45 6.75 6.06
N ALA A 2 16.03 7.75 5.27
CA ALA A 2 15.71 7.53 3.85
C ALA A 2 16.96 7.10 3.05
N GLU A 3 18.12 7.63 3.36
CA GLU A 3 19.40 7.24 2.74
C GLU A 3 19.78 5.80 3.03
N ASP A 4 19.51 5.31 4.24
CA ASP A 4 19.79 3.93 4.66
C ASP A 4 18.90 2.90 3.94
N CYS A 5 17.79 3.34 3.36
CA CYS A 5 16.86 2.50 2.60
C CYS A 5 17.01 2.61 1.08
N ARG A 6 17.97 3.40 0.59
CA ARG A 6 18.12 3.73 -0.85
C ARG A 6 18.30 2.51 -1.76
N ASP A 7 18.88 1.43 -1.24
CA ASP A 7 19.18 0.24 -2.04
C ASP A 7 17.94 -0.59 -2.39
N GLU A 8 16.84 -0.44 -1.66
CA GLU A 8 15.60 -1.17 -1.90
C GLU A 8 14.79 -0.61 -3.07
N VAL A 9 14.73 0.74 -3.19
CA VAL A 9 13.99 1.41 -4.29
C VAL A 9 14.73 2.66 -4.74
N ARG A 10 15.67 2.52 -5.64
CA ARG A 10 16.62 3.59 -6.04
C ARG A 10 15.95 4.86 -6.57
N THR A 11 14.93 4.72 -7.39
CA THR A 11 14.33 5.87 -8.09
C THR A 11 13.43 6.73 -7.21
N GLN A 12 12.86 6.18 -6.15
CA GLN A 12 11.93 6.88 -5.28
C GLN A 12 12.61 7.51 -4.07
N TYR A 13 13.72 6.95 -3.58
CA TYR A 13 14.38 7.48 -2.39
C TYR A 13 15.08 8.82 -2.62
N ASP A 14 15.64 9.05 -3.79
CA ASP A 14 16.23 10.35 -4.13
C ASP A 14 15.16 11.44 -4.13
N ASP A 15 13.99 11.18 -4.68
CA ASP A 15 12.86 12.09 -4.63
C ASP A 15 12.34 12.29 -3.20
N ASN A 16 12.26 11.22 -2.39
CA ASN A 16 11.87 11.30 -1.00
C ASN A 16 12.84 12.18 -0.18
N ILE A 17 14.14 11.99 -0.36
CA ILE A 17 15.18 12.79 0.32
C ILE A 17 15.06 14.26 -0.08
N ARG A 18 14.96 14.54 -1.36
CA ARG A 18 14.77 15.88 -1.89
C ARG A 18 13.51 16.54 -1.33
N TRP A 19 12.39 15.82 -1.31
CA TRP A 19 11.13 16.27 -0.75
C TRP A 19 11.24 16.64 0.73
N ILE A 20 11.93 15.82 1.53
CA ILE A 20 12.15 16.08 2.96
C ILE A 20 13.02 17.34 3.17
N VAL A 21 14.13 17.44 2.44
CA VAL A 21 15.12 18.50 2.62
C VAL A 21 14.62 19.85 2.10
N GLU A 22 13.87 19.86 1.03
CA GLU A 22 13.47 21.08 0.34
C GLU A 22 12.05 21.56 0.69
N ALA A 23 11.23 20.74 1.34
CA ALA A 23 9.83 21.05 1.61
C ALA A 23 9.64 22.40 2.33
N ASP A 24 10.45 22.68 3.34
CA ASP A 24 10.37 23.92 4.11
C ASP A 24 10.80 25.14 3.30
N LYS A 25 11.74 24.98 2.36
CA LYS A 25 12.19 26.08 1.47
C LYS A 25 11.09 26.52 0.50
N HIS A 26 10.20 25.60 0.15
CA HIS A 26 9.12 25.84 -0.81
C HIS A 26 7.76 26.04 -0.15
N ASN A 27 7.70 26.18 1.18
CA ASN A 27 6.45 26.30 1.94
C ASN A 27 5.42 25.19 1.62
N LEU A 28 5.89 23.99 1.38
CA LEU A 28 5.05 22.84 0.99
C LEU A 28 4.32 22.19 2.18
N VAL A 29 4.55 22.69 3.39
CA VAL A 29 3.88 22.21 4.60
C VAL A 29 2.78 23.19 4.97
N VAL A 30 1.54 22.74 4.82
CA VAL A 30 0.36 23.51 5.20
C VAL A 30 -0.36 22.78 6.33
N GLY A 31 -0.43 23.42 7.50
CA GLY A 31 -1.19 22.93 8.66
C GLY A 31 -0.43 21.95 9.55
N SER A 32 0.02 20.83 9.09
CA SER A 32 0.75 19.83 9.88
C SER A 32 2.12 19.48 9.30
N LYS A 33 3.05 19.05 10.15
CA LYS A 33 4.38 18.57 9.72
C LYS A 33 4.32 17.14 9.20
N ALA A 34 3.42 16.86 8.29
CA ALA A 34 3.33 15.58 7.63
C ALA A 34 4.24 15.50 6.40
N ARG A 35 4.66 14.31 6.05
CA ARG A 35 5.39 14.00 4.81
C ARG A 35 4.75 12.79 4.15
N ILE A 36 4.66 12.82 2.84
CA ILE A 36 4.25 11.69 2.02
C ILE A 36 5.53 11.12 1.41
N LEU A 37 5.79 9.85 1.68
CA LEU A 37 6.95 9.13 1.16
C LEU A 37 6.47 7.90 0.41
N TYR A 38 7.17 7.58 -0.67
CA TYR A 38 6.93 6.38 -1.45
C TYR A 38 8.03 5.37 -1.16
N ALA A 39 7.65 4.16 -0.82
CA ALA A 39 8.57 3.05 -0.57
C ALA A 39 7.86 1.71 -0.84
N ASP A 40 8.63 0.68 -1.17
CA ASP A 40 8.15 -0.68 -1.19
C ASP A 40 7.90 -1.23 0.23
N GLU A 41 7.51 -2.48 0.33
CA GLU A 41 7.20 -3.11 1.62
C GLU A 41 8.39 -3.07 2.57
N VAL A 42 9.57 -3.48 2.11
CA VAL A 42 10.80 -3.54 2.91
C VAL A 42 11.19 -2.14 3.40
N GLY A 43 11.16 -1.17 2.50
CA GLY A 43 11.48 0.22 2.81
C GLY A 43 10.51 0.84 3.80
N ARG A 44 9.20 0.60 3.65
CA ARG A 44 8.18 1.08 4.60
C ARG A 44 8.42 0.52 6.00
N ILE A 45 8.67 -0.78 6.11
CA ILE A 45 8.97 -1.43 7.39
C ILE A 45 10.24 -0.86 8.01
N LYS A 46 11.33 -0.73 7.25
CA LYS A 46 12.59 -0.17 7.75
C LYS A 46 12.43 1.26 8.28
N ILE A 47 11.79 2.13 7.51
CA ILE A 47 11.54 3.53 7.92
C ILE A 47 10.71 3.56 9.22
N ALA A 48 9.65 2.78 9.29
CA ALA A 48 8.79 2.71 10.47
C ALA A 48 9.53 2.19 11.70
N LEU A 49 10.36 1.15 11.54
CA LEU A 49 11.20 0.61 12.62
C LEU A 49 12.23 1.61 13.11
N GLU A 50 12.86 2.38 12.22
CA GLU A 50 13.81 3.41 12.65
C GLU A 50 13.11 4.56 13.39
N PHE A 51 11.90 4.92 13.01
CA PHE A 51 11.09 5.85 13.82
C PHE A 51 10.77 5.27 15.18
N ASN A 52 10.37 4.01 15.27
CA ASN A 52 10.10 3.36 16.55
C ASN A 52 11.35 3.31 17.45
N LYS A 53 12.51 2.99 16.89
CA LYS A 53 13.79 3.03 17.61
C LYS A 53 14.17 4.45 18.06
N ALA A 54 13.93 5.46 17.23
CA ALA A 54 14.21 6.85 17.60
C ALA A 54 13.37 7.30 18.80
N ILE A 55 12.10 6.85 18.86
CA ILE A 55 11.23 7.10 20.02
C ILE A 55 11.75 6.35 21.25
N SER A 56 12.05 5.06 21.14
CA SER A 56 12.55 4.25 22.27
C SER A 56 13.86 4.76 22.85
N ARG A 57 14.70 5.42 22.04
CA ARG A 57 15.95 6.06 22.46
C ARG A 57 15.78 7.49 22.99
N GLY A 58 14.56 8.02 23.00
CA GLY A 58 14.28 9.40 23.41
C GLY A 58 14.77 10.47 22.44
N GLN A 59 15.17 10.10 21.22
CA GLN A 59 15.52 11.05 20.16
C GLN A 59 14.28 11.77 19.60
N VAL A 60 13.15 11.11 19.66
CA VAL A 60 11.83 11.66 19.41
C VAL A 60 11.01 11.50 20.68
N THR A 61 10.44 12.60 21.17
CA THR A 61 9.80 12.66 22.50
C THR A 61 8.28 12.46 22.45
N ALA A 62 7.73 12.15 21.30
CA ALA A 62 6.31 11.93 21.12
C ALA A 62 6.07 10.74 20.17
N PRO A 63 4.91 10.07 20.28
CA PRO A 63 4.51 9.06 19.32
C PRO A 63 4.43 9.62 17.88
N ILE A 64 4.70 8.76 16.91
CA ILE A 64 4.56 9.09 15.49
C ILE A 64 3.33 8.35 14.95
N VAL A 65 2.55 9.03 14.13
CA VAL A 65 1.44 8.43 13.41
C VAL A 65 1.88 8.11 11.99
N LEU A 66 1.82 6.84 11.65
CA LEU A 66 1.92 6.37 10.28
C LEU A 66 0.51 6.19 9.72
N GLY A 67 0.31 6.61 8.52
CA GLY A 67 -0.97 6.46 7.85
C GLY A 67 -0.77 6.21 6.37
N ARG A 68 -1.75 5.58 5.79
CA ARG A 68 -1.87 5.42 4.35
C ARG A 68 -3.15 6.09 3.91
N ASP A 69 -3.06 6.85 2.85
CA ASP A 69 -4.24 7.31 2.13
C ASP A 69 -4.99 6.09 1.57
N HIS A 70 -6.30 6.09 1.65
CA HIS A 70 -7.15 5.03 1.11
C HIS A 70 -7.06 4.90 -0.42
N HIS A 71 -6.37 5.79 -1.12
CA HIS A 71 -6.04 5.72 -2.54
C HIS A 71 -4.64 5.16 -2.83
N ASP A 72 -3.88 4.74 -1.83
CA ASP A 72 -2.53 4.21 -2.00
C ASP A 72 -2.54 2.70 -2.36
N VAL A 73 -1.34 2.12 -2.46
CA VAL A 73 -1.06 0.76 -2.96
C VAL A 73 -1.87 -0.32 -2.26
N GLY A 74 -2.02 -0.25 -0.95
CA GLY A 74 -2.83 -1.20 -0.19
C GLY A 74 -4.34 -0.98 -0.36
N GLY A 75 -4.77 0.23 -0.71
CA GLY A 75 -6.16 0.53 -0.99
C GLY A 75 -6.65 -0.14 -2.26
N THR A 76 -7.91 -0.45 -2.30
CA THR A 76 -8.57 -0.89 -3.52
C THR A 76 -9.45 0.21 -4.03
N ASP A 77 -9.31 0.55 -5.29
CA ASP A 77 -10.09 1.58 -5.97
C ASP A 77 -10.81 0.92 -7.14
N SER A 78 -11.68 -0.01 -6.78
CA SER A 78 -12.49 -0.78 -7.71
C SER A 78 -13.74 0.03 -8.07
N PRO A 79 -14.18 0.06 -9.34
CA PRO A 79 -13.63 -0.69 -10.47
C PRO A 79 -12.65 0.11 -11.35
N TYR A 80 -12.32 1.34 -11.02
CA TYR A 80 -11.83 2.28 -12.02
C TYR A 80 -10.31 2.50 -12.07
N ARG A 81 -9.55 2.09 -11.12
CA ARG A 81 -8.09 2.31 -11.14
C ARG A 81 -7.33 1.02 -11.42
N GLU A 82 -6.98 0.31 -10.38
CA GLU A 82 -6.16 -0.89 -10.52
C GLU A 82 -6.87 -2.05 -11.20
N THR A 83 -8.19 -1.97 -11.32
CA THR A 83 -9.02 -2.98 -11.99
C THR A 83 -9.57 -2.52 -13.34
N ALA A 84 -9.22 -1.33 -13.81
CA ALA A 84 -9.75 -0.74 -15.03
C ALA A 84 -9.41 -1.53 -16.31
N ASN A 85 -8.36 -2.34 -16.30
CA ASN A 85 -7.97 -3.22 -17.39
C ASN A 85 -8.63 -4.60 -17.37
N ILE A 86 -9.42 -4.92 -16.35
CA ILE A 86 -10.18 -6.17 -16.26
C ILE A 86 -11.48 -6.00 -17.00
N ARG A 87 -11.78 -6.93 -17.93
CA ARG A 87 -12.94 -6.84 -18.85
C ARG A 87 -13.97 -7.95 -18.63
N ASP A 88 -13.77 -8.82 -17.65
CA ASP A 88 -14.62 -9.99 -17.39
C ASP A 88 -15.66 -9.77 -16.28
N GLY A 89 -15.79 -8.53 -15.78
CA GLY A 89 -16.70 -8.17 -14.68
C GLY A 89 -16.07 -8.27 -13.29
N SER A 90 -14.91 -8.93 -13.13
CA SER A 90 -14.24 -9.06 -11.83
C SER A 90 -13.59 -7.75 -11.33
N MET A 91 -13.67 -6.68 -12.13
CA MET A 91 -13.27 -5.34 -11.70
C MET A 91 -14.11 -4.79 -10.53
N PHE A 92 -15.28 -5.34 -10.29
CA PHE A 92 -16.15 -4.97 -9.16
C PHE A 92 -15.81 -5.79 -7.89
N THR A 93 -14.54 -5.91 -7.57
CA THR A 93 -14.05 -6.73 -6.45
C THR A 93 -14.06 -5.95 -5.14
N ALA A 94 -15.19 -5.77 -4.51
CA ALA A 94 -15.31 -5.14 -3.19
C ALA A 94 -14.61 -5.94 -2.08
N ASP A 95 -14.62 -7.26 -2.19
CA ASP A 95 -14.06 -8.18 -1.19
C ASP A 95 -12.59 -7.91 -0.88
N MET A 96 -11.80 -7.52 -1.87
CA MET A 96 -10.38 -7.23 -1.67
C MET A 96 -10.16 -5.99 -0.78
N ALA A 97 -11.00 -4.97 -0.89
CA ALA A 97 -10.95 -3.81 0.00
C ALA A 97 -11.34 -4.18 1.43
N VAL A 98 -12.35 -5.02 1.58
CA VAL A 98 -12.77 -5.56 2.88
C VAL A 98 -11.65 -6.42 3.48
N HIS A 99 -11.01 -7.29 2.71
CA HIS A 99 -9.86 -8.08 3.16
C HIS A 99 -8.70 -7.21 3.64
N ASN A 100 -8.36 -6.16 2.89
CA ASN A 100 -7.32 -5.22 3.30
C ASN A 100 -7.66 -4.57 4.65
N PHE A 101 -8.85 -3.99 4.75
CA PHE A 101 -9.36 -3.35 5.95
C PHE A 101 -9.39 -4.29 7.17
N VAL A 102 -9.92 -5.51 7.00
CA VAL A 102 -9.98 -6.51 8.08
C VAL A 102 -8.57 -6.95 8.49
N GLY A 103 -7.71 -7.21 7.53
CA GLY A 103 -6.34 -7.64 7.78
C GLY A 103 -5.49 -6.61 8.52
N ASP A 104 -5.65 -5.31 8.21
CA ASP A 104 -5.01 -4.22 8.95
C ASP A 104 -5.56 -4.15 10.38
N SER A 105 -6.88 -4.29 10.56
CA SER A 105 -7.53 -4.30 11.87
C SER A 105 -7.01 -5.45 12.74
N PHE A 106 -6.93 -6.67 12.21
CA PHE A 106 -6.41 -7.85 12.92
C PHE A 106 -4.93 -7.73 13.31
N ARG A 107 -4.16 -6.93 12.58
CA ARG A 107 -2.71 -6.74 12.84
C ARG A 107 -2.39 -5.51 13.66
N GLY A 108 -3.43 -4.91 14.26
CA GLY A 108 -3.27 -3.88 15.26
C GLY A 108 -3.13 -2.47 14.72
N ALA A 109 -3.73 -2.17 13.59
CA ALA A 109 -3.95 -0.78 13.19
C ALA A 109 -4.66 -0.03 14.33
N THR A 110 -4.23 1.20 14.58
CA THR A 110 -4.86 2.03 15.62
C THR A 110 -6.27 2.46 15.21
N TRP A 111 -6.45 2.71 13.93
CA TRP A 111 -7.76 2.85 13.29
C TRP A 111 -7.69 2.36 11.85
N THR A 112 -8.83 2.00 11.33
CA THR A 112 -9.03 1.64 9.93
C THR A 112 -10.21 2.40 9.36
N SER A 113 -10.21 2.59 8.06
CA SER A 113 -11.31 3.21 7.33
C SER A 113 -11.66 2.40 6.09
N LEU A 114 -12.92 2.36 5.77
CA LEU A 114 -13.46 1.78 4.54
C LEU A 114 -14.44 2.79 3.94
N HIS A 115 -14.23 3.15 2.70
CA HIS A 115 -15.00 4.19 2.02
C HIS A 115 -15.56 3.71 0.69
N ASN A 116 -16.75 4.19 0.37
CA ASN A 116 -17.30 4.12 -0.97
C ASN A 116 -17.26 5.51 -1.62
N GLY A 117 -16.96 5.57 -2.91
CA GLY A 117 -17.07 6.76 -3.71
C GLY A 117 -16.31 7.98 -3.16
N GLY A 118 -14.99 7.94 -3.07
CA GLY A 118 -14.18 9.07 -2.63
C GLY A 118 -14.41 9.52 -1.17
N GLY A 119 -14.97 8.66 -0.33
CA GLY A 119 -15.17 8.93 1.10
C GLY A 119 -16.52 9.52 1.47
N VAL A 120 -17.44 9.67 0.53
CA VAL A 120 -18.80 10.19 0.79
C VAL A 120 -19.84 9.11 1.06
N GLY A 121 -19.48 7.83 0.96
CA GLY A 121 -20.35 6.69 1.19
C GLY A 121 -21.25 6.30 0.02
N TRP A 122 -21.08 6.93 -1.12
CA TRP A 122 -21.84 6.69 -2.35
C TRP A 122 -20.89 6.39 -3.50
N GLY A 123 -21.26 5.49 -4.39
CA GLY A 123 -20.52 5.17 -5.59
C GLY A 123 -19.99 3.74 -5.62
N GLU A 124 -19.44 3.36 -6.76
CA GLU A 124 -18.96 2.01 -7.05
C GLU A 124 -17.52 1.77 -6.56
N ALA A 125 -16.74 2.83 -6.45
CA ALA A 125 -15.37 2.71 -5.92
C ALA A 125 -15.37 2.41 -4.43
N ILE A 126 -14.50 1.49 -4.01
CA ILE A 126 -14.33 1.12 -2.62
C ILE A 126 -12.85 1.19 -2.25
N ASN A 127 -12.54 1.84 -1.14
CA ASN A 127 -11.19 2.15 -0.71
C ASN A 127 -11.00 1.82 0.77
N GLY A 128 -9.81 1.36 1.13
CA GLY A 128 -9.40 1.14 2.51
C GLY A 128 -8.19 1.99 2.92
N GLY A 129 -8.11 2.33 4.17
CA GLY A 129 -6.99 3.05 4.76
C GLY A 129 -6.77 2.67 6.22
N PHE A 130 -5.63 3.06 6.77
CA PHE A 130 -5.29 2.83 8.18
C PHE A 130 -4.52 4.00 8.79
N GLY A 131 -4.53 4.05 10.11
CA GLY A 131 -3.54 4.77 10.90
C GLY A 131 -2.92 3.84 11.95
N LEU A 132 -1.62 3.95 12.12
CA LEU A 132 -0.83 3.23 13.11
C LEU A 132 -0.04 4.22 13.95
N VAL A 133 -0.34 4.28 15.24
CA VAL A 133 0.44 5.03 16.22
C VAL A 133 1.57 4.14 16.71
N ILE A 134 2.79 4.65 16.61
CA ILE A 134 4.00 3.99 17.12
C ILE A 134 4.59 4.81 18.26
N ASP A 135 5.00 4.14 19.33
CA ASP A 135 5.36 4.75 20.62
C ASP A 135 6.74 4.32 21.18
N GLY A 136 7.51 3.58 20.38
CA GLY A 136 8.82 3.07 20.77
C GLY A 136 8.79 1.70 21.45
N SER A 137 7.63 1.08 21.64
CA SER A 137 7.47 -0.23 22.26
C SER A 137 7.78 -1.40 21.33
N GLU A 138 7.97 -2.58 21.93
CA GLU A 138 8.08 -3.86 21.20
C GLU A 138 6.75 -4.22 20.52
N ASP A 139 5.62 -3.86 21.12
CA ASP A 139 4.30 -4.05 20.52
C ASP A 139 4.14 -3.23 19.22
N SER A 140 4.62 -1.99 19.22
CA SER A 140 4.70 -1.17 18.00
C SER A 140 5.61 -1.81 16.95
N GLU A 141 6.74 -2.40 17.33
CA GLU A 141 7.60 -3.11 16.39
C GLU A 141 6.89 -4.31 15.75
N TYR A 142 6.19 -5.11 16.54
CA TYR A 142 5.41 -6.25 16.03
C TYR A 142 4.33 -5.81 15.04
N ARG A 143 3.58 -4.77 15.40
CA ARG A 143 2.52 -4.21 14.52
C ARG A 143 3.10 -3.67 13.21
N ILE A 144 4.22 -2.94 13.26
CA ILE A 144 4.91 -2.44 12.07
C ILE A 144 5.21 -3.59 11.11
N ARG A 145 5.86 -4.65 11.61
CA ARG A 145 6.26 -5.79 10.77
C ARG A 145 5.05 -6.53 10.19
N SER A 146 4.06 -6.83 11.02
CA SER A 146 2.92 -7.63 10.61
C SER A 146 1.94 -6.86 9.72
N MET A 147 1.56 -5.64 10.15
CA MET A 147 0.52 -4.89 9.47
C MET A 147 0.98 -4.26 8.16
N ILE A 148 2.18 -3.65 8.14
CA ILE A 148 2.67 -3.01 6.92
C ILE A 148 2.96 -4.05 5.83
N ALA A 149 3.53 -5.20 6.19
CA ALA A 149 3.72 -6.29 5.24
C ALA A 149 2.38 -6.74 4.63
N TRP A 150 1.38 -6.98 5.46
CA TRP A 150 0.05 -7.34 5.00
C TRP A 150 -0.55 -6.29 4.07
N ASP A 151 -0.57 -5.04 4.49
CA ASP A 151 -1.19 -3.95 3.72
C ASP A 151 -0.60 -3.82 2.32
N VAL A 152 0.73 -3.81 2.22
CA VAL A 152 1.42 -3.70 0.93
C VAL A 152 1.22 -4.96 0.08
N MET A 153 1.40 -6.14 0.66
CA MET A 153 1.32 -7.39 -0.09
C MET A 153 -0.10 -7.73 -0.54
N ASN A 154 -1.12 -7.40 0.25
CA ASN A 154 -2.51 -7.52 -0.16
C ASN A 154 -2.80 -6.65 -1.41
N GLY A 155 -2.36 -5.39 -1.41
CA GLY A 155 -2.53 -4.51 -2.57
C GLY A 155 -1.76 -5.00 -3.80
N LEU A 156 -0.55 -5.51 -3.63
CA LEU A 156 0.23 -6.08 -4.73
C LEU A 156 -0.40 -7.36 -5.29
N ALA A 157 -0.90 -8.25 -4.42
CA ALA A 157 -1.60 -9.46 -4.84
C ALA A 157 -2.81 -9.11 -5.70
N ARG A 158 -3.63 -8.15 -5.27
CA ARG A 158 -4.78 -7.68 -6.04
C ARG A 158 -4.38 -7.08 -7.39
N ARG A 159 -3.33 -6.25 -7.42
CA ARG A 159 -2.82 -5.69 -8.68
C ARG A 159 -2.25 -6.74 -9.61
N SER A 160 -1.66 -7.80 -9.08
CA SER A 160 -1.22 -8.93 -9.90
C SER A 160 -2.40 -9.63 -10.56
N TRP A 161 -3.49 -9.80 -9.84
CA TRP A 161 -4.74 -10.31 -10.40
C TRP A 161 -5.38 -9.36 -11.43
N ALA A 162 -5.19 -8.05 -11.28
CA ALA A 162 -5.55 -7.05 -12.28
C ALA A 162 -4.58 -7.02 -13.49
N ARG A 163 -3.65 -7.96 -13.57
CA ARG A 163 -2.67 -8.12 -14.65
C ARG A 163 -1.67 -6.97 -14.78
N ASN A 164 -1.40 -6.26 -13.69
CA ASN A 164 -0.32 -5.30 -13.66
C ASN A 164 1.03 -6.04 -13.67
N GLU A 165 1.81 -5.86 -14.72
CA GLU A 165 3.06 -6.62 -14.95
C GLU A 165 4.08 -6.43 -13.82
N ALA A 166 4.22 -5.21 -13.30
CA ALA A 166 5.13 -4.91 -12.20
C ALA A 166 4.68 -5.62 -10.90
N ALA A 167 3.38 -5.67 -10.64
CA ALA A 167 2.84 -6.39 -9.49
C ALA A 167 3.02 -7.91 -9.63
N VAL A 168 2.75 -8.47 -10.80
CA VAL A 168 3.00 -9.90 -11.10
C VAL A 168 4.47 -10.26 -10.85
N SER A 169 5.39 -9.45 -11.38
CA SER A 169 6.83 -9.64 -11.19
C SER A 169 7.24 -9.53 -9.71
N THR A 170 6.67 -8.57 -8.98
CA THR A 170 6.96 -8.35 -7.56
C THR A 170 6.46 -9.51 -6.71
N ILE A 171 5.24 -9.97 -6.91
CA ILE A 171 4.69 -11.14 -6.20
C ILE A 171 5.51 -12.39 -6.49
N ALA A 172 5.86 -12.64 -7.76
CA ALA A 172 6.70 -13.78 -8.13
C ALA A 172 8.10 -13.73 -7.49
N ARG A 173 8.65 -12.54 -7.27
CA ARG A 173 9.92 -12.34 -6.58
C ARG A 173 9.74 -12.58 -5.07
N ALA A 174 8.73 -12.01 -4.46
CA ALA A 174 8.46 -12.15 -3.04
C ALA A 174 8.22 -13.63 -2.65
N ALA A 175 7.42 -14.36 -3.41
CA ALA A 175 7.14 -15.78 -3.17
C ALA A 175 8.39 -16.69 -3.29
N ARG A 176 9.47 -16.22 -3.93
CA ARG A 176 10.75 -16.94 -3.96
C ARG A 176 11.59 -16.72 -2.69
N THR A 177 11.33 -15.70 -1.94
CA THR A 177 12.09 -15.29 -0.76
C THR A 177 11.35 -15.55 0.55
N ASP A 178 10.05 -15.81 0.47
CA ASP A 178 9.20 -16.10 1.62
C ASP A 178 8.34 -17.34 1.30
N ASP A 179 8.72 -18.47 1.87
CA ASP A 179 8.02 -19.75 1.69
C ASP A 179 6.59 -19.75 2.26
N MET A 180 6.26 -18.79 3.11
CA MET A 180 4.92 -18.63 3.68
C MET A 180 4.00 -17.76 2.81
N LEU A 181 4.54 -17.11 1.79
CA LEU A 181 3.79 -16.29 0.86
C LEU A 181 3.34 -17.11 -0.35
N GLU A 182 2.09 -17.49 -0.36
CA GLU A 182 1.45 -18.14 -1.49
C GLU A 182 0.40 -17.21 -2.12
N VAL A 183 0.65 -16.79 -3.35
CA VAL A 183 -0.28 -15.97 -4.13
C VAL A 183 -0.47 -16.63 -5.48
N THR A 184 -1.70 -17.05 -5.76
CA THR A 184 -2.06 -17.57 -7.08
C THR A 184 -1.99 -16.47 -8.13
N SER A 185 -1.60 -16.81 -9.34
CA SER A 185 -1.57 -15.88 -10.46
C SER A 185 -2.80 -16.04 -11.34
N PRO A 186 -3.31 -14.97 -11.96
CA PRO A 186 -4.42 -15.07 -12.88
C PRO A 186 -4.00 -15.84 -14.13
N SER A 187 -4.91 -16.64 -14.67
CA SER A 187 -4.74 -17.20 -16.00
C SER A 187 -4.80 -16.09 -17.04
N LEU A 188 -3.78 -16.00 -17.87
CA LEU A 188 -3.76 -15.03 -18.96
C LEU A 188 -4.61 -15.57 -20.11
N VAL A 189 -5.66 -14.85 -20.46
CA VAL A 189 -6.44 -15.10 -21.68
C VAL A 189 -5.77 -14.32 -22.81
N ASP A 190 -5.67 -14.95 -23.98
CA ASP A 190 -5.21 -14.27 -25.19
C ASP A 190 -6.03 -13.00 -25.44
N ALA A 191 -5.36 -11.85 -25.52
CA ALA A 191 -6.01 -10.56 -25.72
C ALA A 191 -6.91 -10.53 -26.96
N GLY A 192 -6.50 -11.22 -28.02
CA GLY A 192 -7.31 -11.32 -29.25
C GLY A 192 -8.60 -12.11 -29.07
N VAL A 193 -8.70 -12.98 -28.07
CA VAL A 193 -9.98 -13.63 -27.72
C VAL A 193 -10.91 -12.64 -27.05
N LEU A 194 -10.41 -11.87 -26.10
CA LEU A 194 -11.21 -10.86 -25.41
C LEU A 194 -11.69 -9.77 -26.38
N ASP A 195 -10.83 -9.27 -27.24
CA ASP A 195 -11.18 -8.24 -28.22
C ASP A 195 -12.31 -8.74 -29.16
N ARG A 196 -12.24 -9.97 -29.67
CA ARG A 196 -13.33 -10.56 -30.50
C ARG A 196 -14.66 -10.69 -29.75
N ILE A 197 -14.62 -10.94 -28.44
CA ILE A 197 -15.85 -11.05 -27.63
C ILE A 197 -16.50 -9.67 -27.45
N PHE A 198 -15.69 -8.63 -27.24
CA PHE A 198 -16.20 -7.29 -26.97
C PHE A 198 -16.48 -6.46 -28.23
N GLU A 199 -15.83 -6.78 -29.35
CA GLU A 199 -16.14 -6.16 -30.66
C GLU A 199 -17.46 -6.62 -31.25
N HIS A 200 -17.96 -7.78 -30.82
CA HIS A 200 -19.23 -8.33 -31.28
C HIS A 200 -20.19 -8.62 -30.11
N PRO A 201 -20.67 -7.58 -29.39
CA PRO A 201 -21.70 -7.77 -28.39
C PRO A 201 -22.97 -8.31 -29.10
N ARG A 202 -23.48 -9.43 -28.62
CA ARG A 202 -24.71 -10.04 -29.10
C ARG A 202 -25.94 -9.21 -28.73
#